data_7c17c4de6c0794182c721f29395ae1cb
#
_entry.id   7c17c4de6c0794182c721f29395ae1cb
#
_cell.length_a   1.000
_cell.length_b   1.000
_cell.length_c   1.000
_cell.angle_alpha   90.00
_cell.angle_beta   90.00
_cell.angle_gamma   90.00
#
_symmetry.space_group_name_H-M   'P 1'
#
loop_
_entity.id
_entity.type
_entity.pdbx_description
1 polymer ?
#
loop_
_entity_poly.entity_id
_entity_poly.type
_entity_poly.pdbx_seq_one_letter_code
_entity_poly.pdbx_strand_id
1 'polypeptide(L)'
;MATSAEELREQVRARYAQSARAVAGEGDGCGCGSGACCEGDTDGAGFGEALYAAEQRDELPDAAVLASLGCGNPTAVAQLHEGETVLDLGSGGGIDVILSARRVGSTGTAYGLDMTDEMLALARQNARDAGVTNVHFLKGLIEQIPLPADSVDVVISNCVINLSTDKAAVLAEIGRVLRPGGRLGVSDIVAEDRLTAGERAERGSYVGCIAGALAKAEYEAGLEAAGFEQVTVEFTHRVADGMHGAIVKAVKTPTPAAKGLPVVQPAARAGCC
;
A
#
# COMPACT_ATOMS: atom_id res chain seq x y z
N MET A 1 10.85 20.88 19.63
CA MET A 1 9.50 21.21 19.10
C MET A 1 9.03 19.98 18.36
N ALA A 2 7.79 19.53 18.55
CA ALA A 2 7.27 18.41 17.78
C ALA A 2 7.10 18.82 16.32
N THR A 3 7.57 18.01 15.37
CA THR A 3 7.39 18.20 13.93
C THR A 3 5.90 18.15 13.62
N SER A 4 5.37 19.09 12.85
CA SER A 4 3.95 19.06 12.46
C SER A 4 3.66 17.92 11.48
N ALA A 5 2.39 17.50 11.39
CA ALA A 5 1.96 16.47 10.44
C ALA A 5 2.30 16.84 8.99
N GLU A 6 2.20 18.12 8.65
CA GLU A 6 2.53 18.64 7.32
C GLU A 6 4.04 18.60 7.03
N GLU A 7 4.86 19.02 7.98
CA GLU A 7 6.33 18.93 7.87
C GLU A 7 6.80 17.49 7.71
N LEU A 8 6.18 16.58 8.45
CA LEU A 8 6.52 15.15 8.37
C LEU A 8 6.15 14.56 7.01
N ARG A 9 4.96 14.87 6.49
CA ARG A 9 4.53 14.47 5.14
C ARG A 9 5.48 15.01 4.07
N GLU A 10 5.91 16.28 4.19
CA GLU A 10 6.86 16.88 3.25
C GLU A 10 8.25 16.20 3.31
N GLN A 11 8.73 15.81 4.48
CA GLN A 11 9.98 15.05 4.61
C GLN A 11 9.88 13.69 3.90
N VAL A 12 8.77 12.98 4.08
CA VAL A 12 8.51 11.71 3.38
C VAL A 12 8.49 11.96 1.86
N ARG A 13 7.70 12.93 1.38
CA ARG A 13 7.61 13.27 -0.04
C ARG A 13 8.98 13.60 -0.65
N ALA A 14 9.76 14.45 0.01
CA ALA A 14 11.10 14.86 -0.46
C ALA A 14 12.06 13.65 -0.56
N ARG A 15 12.03 12.75 0.42
CA ARG A 15 12.86 11.53 0.42
C ARG A 15 12.53 10.63 -0.77
N TYR A 16 11.24 10.35 -1.01
CA TYR A 16 10.81 9.49 -2.11
C TYR A 16 11.04 10.16 -3.47
N ALA A 17 10.85 11.48 -3.60
CA ALA A 17 11.20 12.23 -4.80
C ALA A 17 12.70 12.12 -5.13
N GLN A 18 13.57 12.24 -4.12
CA GLN A 18 15.02 12.07 -4.29
C GLN A 18 15.36 10.65 -4.77
N SER A 19 14.75 9.62 -4.19
CA SER A 19 14.96 8.22 -4.60
C SER A 19 14.54 8.00 -6.06
N ALA A 20 13.38 8.54 -6.48
CA ALA A 20 12.91 8.42 -7.85
C ALA A 20 13.89 9.06 -8.86
N ARG A 21 14.39 10.27 -8.57
CA ARG A 21 15.37 10.97 -9.43
C ARG A 21 16.68 10.22 -9.52
N ALA A 22 17.15 9.63 -8.41
CA ALA A 22 18.38 8.83 -8.41
C ALA A 22 18.27 7.59 -9.34
N VAL A 23 17.13 6.92 -9.33
CA VAL A 23 16.86 5.77 -10.23
C VAL A 23 16.69 6.21 -11.68
N ALA A 24 16.05 7.37 -11.94
CA ALA A 24 15.87 7.91 -13.29
C ALA A 24 17.18 8.45 -13.93
N GLY A 25 18.28 8.48 -13.19
CA GLY A 25 19.57 9.01 -13.69
C GLY A 25 19.63 10.53 -13.78
N GLU A 26 18.66 11.24 -13.18
CA GLU A 26 18.57 12.71 -13.14
C GLU A 26 19.33 13.33 -11.92
N GLY A 27 20.07 12.53 -11.18
CA GLY A 27 20.95 13.00 -10.13
C GLY A 27 22.15 13.71 -10.73
N ASP A 28 22.47 14.93 -10.27
CA ASP A 28 23.68 15.67 -10.61
C ASP A 28 24.89 14.74 -10.47
N GLY A 29 25.46 14.36 -11.61
CA GLY A 29 26.62 13.48 -11.66
C GLY A 29 27.78 14.11 -10.93
N CYS A 30 27.99 13.74 -9.67
CA CYS A 30 29.31 13.81 -9.08
C CYS A 30 30.20 12.85 -9.86
N GLY A 31 30.87 13.34 -10.88
CA GLY A 31 31.91 12.65 -11.58
C GLY A 31 33.07 12.31 -10.64
N CYS A 32 32.94 11.19 -9.92
CA CYS A 32 34.04 10.57 -9.18
C CYS A 32 34.51 9.40 -9.97
N GLY A 33 35.52 9.64 -10.82
CA GLY A 33 36.43 8.61 -11.27
C GLY A 33 37.07 7.94 -10.06
N SER A 34 37.02 6.60 -10.03
CA SER A 34 37.82 5.64 -9.23
C SER A 34 38.28 6.13 -7.85
N GLY A 35 37.68 5.61 -6.80
CA GLY A 35 38.27 5.51 -5.47
C GLY A 35 37.58 6.27 -4.37
N ALA A 36 36.89 5.51 -3.52
CA ALA A 36 36.64 5.76 -2.10
C ALA A 36 36.31 7.21 -1.68
N CYS A 37 35.04 7.57 -1.67
CA CYS A 37 34.45 8.61 -0.82
C CYS A 37 32.92 8.60 -0.92
N CYS A 38 32.23 7.59 -0.42
CA CYS A 38 30.81 7.60 -0.08
C CYS A 38 30.59 6.62 1.07
N GLU A 39 31.10 6.98 2.26
CA GLU A 39 30.53 6.49 3.50
C GLU A 39 29.30 7.38 3.78
N GLY A 40 28.19 7.01 3.22
CA GLY A 40 26.88 7.61 3.48
C GLY A 40 25.90 6.49 3.60
N ASP A 41 25.33 6.33 4.79
CA ASP A 41 24.24 5.47 5.23
C ASP A 41 23.65 4.53 4.16
N THR A 42 24.16 3.32 4.12
CA THR A 42 23.69 2.21 3.28
C THR A 42 22.48 1.48 3.90
N ASP A 43 21.79 2.09 4.86
CA ASP A 43 20.69 1.45 5.60
C ASP A 43 19.36 1.32 4.86
N GLY A 44 19.28 1.68 3.57
CA GLY A 44 18.00 1.62 2.86
C GLY A 44 18.01 1.00 1.46
N ALA A 45 19.16 0.77 0.85
CA ALA A 45 19.20 0.41 -0.57
C ALA A 45 19.08 -1.09 -0.89
N GLY A 46 19.05 -1.96 0.13
CA GLY A 46 19.08 -3.42 -0.08
C GLY A 46 17.81 -4.18 0.31
N PHE A 47 16.83 -3.53 0.93
CA PHE A 47 15.66 -4.24 1.48
C PHE A 47 14.68 -4.71 0.40
N GLY A 48 14.42 -3.92 -0.64
CA GLY A 48 13.41 -4.23 -1.66
C GLY A 48 13.77 -5.40 -2.58
N GLU A 49 15.06 -5.53 -2.95
CA GLU A 49 15.50 -6.56 -3.90
C GLU A 49 15.34 -8.00 -3.39
N ALA A 50 15.49 -8.22 -2.10
CA ALA A 50 15.44 -9.56 -1.50
C ALA A 50 14.02 -10.12 -1.30
N LEU A 51 12.98 -9.28 -1.47
CA LEU A 51 11.61 -9.60 -1.09
C LEU A 51 10.76 -10.19 -2.22
N TYR A 52 11.20 -10.04 -3.47
CA TYR A 52 10.52 -10.59 -4.63
C TYR A 52 11.25 -11.86 -5.11
N ALA A 53 10.50 -12.91 -5.42
CA ALA A 53 11.06 -14.14 -5.98
C ALA A 53 11.84 -13.85 -7.29
N ALA A 54 12.87 -14.63 -7.59
CA ALA A 54 13.71 -14.43 -8.77
C ALA A 54 12.89 -14.34 -10.06
N GLU A 55 11.88 -15.22 -10.20
CA GLU A 55 10.96 -15.25 -11.35
C GLU A 55 10.16 -13.95 -11.48
N GLN A 56 9.80 -13.30 -10.37
CA GLN A 56 9.07 -12.02 -10.37
C GLN A 56 10.00 -10.85 -10.76
N ARG A 57 11.28 -10.93 -10.40
CA ARG A 57 12.29 -9.91 -10.76
C ARG A 57 12.67 -9.97 -12.23
N ASP A 58 12.79 -11.17 -12.80
CA ASP A 58 13.10 -11.37 -14.22
C ASP A 58 12.00 -10.82 -15.15
N GLU A 59 10.81 -10.65 -14.64
CA GLU A 59 9.66 -10.08 -15.36
C GLU A 59 9.53 -8.55 -15.24
N LEU A 60 10.34 -7.89 -14.41
CA LEU A 60 10.19 -6.47 -14.07
C LEU A 60 11.36 -5.64 -14.63
N PRO A 61 11.12 -4.38 -15.01
CA PRO A 61 12.20 -3.45 -15.32
C PRO A 61 13.10 -3.24 -14.11
N ASP A 62 14.43 -3.24 -14.32
CA ASP A 62 15.43 -3.03 -13.26
C ASP A 62 15.15 -1.77 -12.42
N ALA A 63 14.71 -0.69 -13.09
CA ALA A 63 14.35 0.57 -12.43
C ALA A 63 13.17 0.42 -11.44
N ALA A 64 12.21 -0.48 -11.71
CA ALA A 64 11.10 -0.75 -10.80
C ALA A 64 11.60 -1.49 -9.54
N VAL A 65 12.47 -2.47 -9.72
CA VAL A 65 13.08 -3.24 -8.63
C VAL A 65 13.94 -2.36 -7.74
N LEU A 66 14.79 -1.50 -8.34
CA LEU A 66 15.65 -0.55 -7.61
C LEU A 66 14.86 0.53 -6.85
N ALA A 67 13.67 0.91 -7.34
CA ALA A 67 12.80 1.88 -6.68
C ALA A 67 11.94 1.28 -5.55
N SER A 68 11.98 -0.06 -5.36
CA SER A 68 11.21 -0.72 -4.31
C SER A 68 11.86 -0.51 -2.94
N LEU A 69 11.21 0.27 -2.10
CA LEU A 69 11.61 0.53 -0.70
C LEU A 69 10.72 -0.24 0.30
N GLY A 70 9.92 -1.19 -0.19
CA GLY A 70 8.96 -1.94 0.61
C GLY A 70 9.57 -3.02 1.50
N CYS A 71 8.78 -3.51 2.45
CA CYS A 71 9.20 -4.51 3.45
C CYS A 71 8.67 -5.93 3.16
N GLY A 72 7.97 -6.15 2.04
CA GLY A 72 7.36 -7.44 1.72
C GLY A 72 6.78 -7.53 0.31
N ASN A 73 6.01 -8.58 0.04
CA ASN A 73 5.34 -8.82 -1.22
C ASN A 73 3.81 -8.87 -1.02
N PRO A 74 3.12 -7.73 -1.02
CA PRO A 74 1.68 -7.67 -0.76
C PRO A 74 0.86 -8.33 -1.87
N THR A 75 1.36 -8.39 -3.11
CA THR A 75 0.67 -9.05 -4.22
C THR A 75 0.55 -10.56 -4.04
N ALA A 76 1.55 -11.19 -3.40
CA ALA A 76 1.48 -12.60 -3.03
C ALA A 76 0.52 -12.85 -1.86
N VAL A 77 0.40 -11.86 -0.96
CA VAL A 77 -0.43 -11.92 0.25
C VAL A 77 -1.92 -11.81 -0.08
N ALA A 78 -2.29 -10.95 -1.02
CA ALA A 78 -3.68 -10.62 -1.33
C ALA A 78 -4.41 -11.66 -2.21
N GLN A 79 -3.71 -12.66 -2.76
CA GLN A 79 -4.28 -13.71 -3.63
C GLN A 79 -5.15 -13.12 -4.76
N LEU A 80 -4.53 -12.36 -5.66
CA LEU A 80 -5.21 -11.71 -6.77
C LEU A 80 -5.80 -12.70 -7.78
N HIS A 81 -7.00 -12.42 -8.28
CA HIS A 81 -7.71 -13.23 -9.27
C HIS A 81 -7.91 -12.47 -10.59
N GLU A 82 -8.08 -13.22 -11.69
CA GLU A 82 -8.37 -12.64 -13.01
C GLU A 82 -9.66 -11.80 -12.98
N GLY A 83 -9.60 -10.64 -13.63
CA GLY A 83 -10.74 -9.71 -13.73
C GLY A 83 -10.91 -8.75 -12.54
N GLU A 84 -10.13 -8.89 -11.47
CA GLU A 84 -10.24 -8.00 -10.30
C GLU A 84 -9.69 -6.60 -10.57
N THR A 85 -10.24 -5.65 -9.81
CA THR A 85 -9.74 -4.28 -9.70
C THR A 85 -8.91 -4.15 -8.42
N VAL A 86 -7.61 -3.85 -8.57
CA VAL A 86 -6.65 -3.74 -7.47
C VAL A 86 -6.23 -2.28 -7.28
N LEU A 87 -6.07 -1.84 -6.05
CA LEU A 87 -5.47 -0.56 -5.69
C LEU A 87 -4.23 -0.79 -4.83
N ASP A 88 -3.11 -0.25 -5.27
CA ASP A 88 -1.86 -0.20 -4.50
C ASP A 88 -1.67 1.18 -3.88
N LEU A 89 -1.57 1.24 -2.55
CA LEU A 89 -1.39 2.47 -1.77
C LEU A 89 0.10 2.76 -1.59
N GLY A 90 0.55 3.93 -2.04
CA GLY A 90 1.95 4.33 -2.05
C GLY A 90 2.74 3.51 -3.05
N SER A 91 2.26 3.47 -4.29
CA SER A 91 2.76 2.57 -5.34
C SER A 91 4.21 2.82 -5.77
N GLY A 92 4.83 3.95 -5.37
CA GLY A 92 6.21 4.27 -5.69
C GLY A 92 6.51 4.12 -7.18
N GLY A 93 7.57 3.38 -7.52
CA GLY A 93 7.96 3.06 -8.91
C GLY A 93 7.05 2.08 -9.64
N GLY A 94 5.93 1.64 -9.05
CA GLY A 94 4.87 0.87 -9.68
C GLY A 94 5.09 -0.64 -9.75
N ILE A 95 6.02 -1.21 -8.98
CA ILE A 95 6.34 -2.65 -9.03
C ILE A 95 5.12 -3.52 -8.70
N ASP A 96 4.44 -3.23 -7.59
CA ASP A 96 3.29 -4.02 -7.15
C ASP A 96 2.07 -3.80 -8.05
N VAL A 97 1.95 -2.61 -8.68
CA VAL A 97 0.93 -2.32 -9.70
C VAL A 97 1.14 -3.16 -10.96
N ILE A 98 2.39 -3.24 -11.46
CA ILE A 98 2.75 -4.03 -12.64
C ILE A 98 2.49 -5.52 -12.40
N LEU A 99 2.92 -6.04 -11.23
CA LEU A 99 2.65 -7.42 -10.84
C LEU A 99 1.16 -7.71 -10.70
N SER A 100 0.41 -6.78 -10.10
CA SER A 100 -1.05 -6.88 -9.99
C SER A 100 -1.72 -6.91 -11.35
N ALA A 101 -1.34 -5.99 -12.25
CA ALA A 101 -1.90 -5.91 -13.61
C ALA A 101 -1.73 -7.21 -14.39
N ARG A 102 -0.57 -7.87 -14.27
CA ARG A 102 -0.31 -9.17 -14.90
C ARG A 102 -1.18 -10.28 -14.30
N ARG A 103 -1.34 -10.29 -12.98
CA ARG A 103 -2.13 -11.31 -12.27
C ARG A 103 -3.63 -11.20 -12.52
N VAL A 104 -4.16 -9.98 -12.58
CA VAL A 104 -5.59 -9.77 -12.85
C VAL A 104 -5.94 -9.91 -14.34
N GLY A 105 -4.93 -9.99 -15.21
CA GLY A 105 -5.12 -10.22 -16.64
C GLY A 105 -5.78 -9.04 -17.37
N SER A 106 -6.08 -9.23 -18.65
CA SER A 106 -6.59 -8.16 -19.53
C SER A 106 -8.01 -7.68 -19.20
N THR A 107 -8.74 -8.42 -18.39
CA THR A 107 -10.11 -8.07 -17.94
C THR A 107 -10.11 -7.36 -16.58
N GLY A 108 -8.98 -7.40 -15.85
CA GLY A 108 -8.79 -6.70 -14.59
C GLY A 108 -8.08 -5.36 -14.76
N THR A 109 -8.00 -4.60 -13.70
CA THR A 109 -7.37 -3.27 -13.66
C THR A 109 -6.53 -3.09 -12.39
N ALA A 110 -5.34 -2.49 -12.52
CA ALA A 110 -4.52 -2.12 -11.38
C ALA A 110 -4.36 -0.60 -11.28
N TYR A 111 -4.68 -0.04 -10.12
CA TYR A 111 -4.47 1.35 -9.78
C TYR A 111 -3.25 1.47 -8.87
N GLY A 112 -2.38 2.46 -9.12
CA GLY A 112 -1.32 2.87 -8.21
C GLY A 112 -1.58 4.29 -7.71
N LEU A 113 -1.62 4.48 -6.40
CA LEU A 113 -1.76 5.79 -5.76
C LEU A 113 -0.44 6.21 -5.13
N ASP A 114 0.07 7.39 -5.48
CA ASP A 114 1.23 8.01 -4.84
C ASP A 114 1.07 9.52 -4.75
N MET A 115 1.70 10.14 -3.73
CA MET A 115 1.68 11.60 -3.56
C MET A 115 2.80 12.30 -4.32
N THR A 116 3.78 11.55 -4.85
CA THR A 116 5.03 12.06 -5.40
C THR A 116 4.99 12.03 -6.93
N ASP A 117 5.12 13.20 -7.57
CA ASP A 117 5.08 13.30 -9.04
C ASP A 117 6.20 12.52 -9.71
N GLU A 118 7.40 12.53 -9.12
CA GLU A 118 8.58 11.83 -9.61
C GLU A 118 8.37 10.31 -9.58
N MET A 119 7.80 9.77 -8.49
CA MET A 119 7.45 8.35 -8.40
C MET A 119 6.39 7.96 -9.44
N LEU A 120 5.36 8.77 -9.61
CA LEU A 120 4.34 8.51 -10.64
C LEU A 120 4.88 8.59 -12.06
N ALA A 121 5.85 9.46 -12.33
CA ALA A 121 6.51 9.53 -13.63
C ALA A 121 7.33 8.25 -13.90
N LEU A 122 8.10 7.81 -12.91
CA LEU A 122 8.87 6.57 -12.95
C LEU A 122 7.95 5.35 -13.12
N ALA A 123 6.87 5.26 -12.34
CA ALA A 123 5.90 4.17 -12.43
C ALA A 123 5.25 4.05 -13.82
N ARG A 124 4.91 5.19 -14.44
CA ARG A 124 4.38 5.21 -15.81
C ARG A 124 5.41 4.75 -16.84
N GLN A 125 6.70 5.10 -16.65
CA GLN A 125 7.76 4.61 -17.51
C GLN A 125 7.95 3.10 -17.34
N ASN A 126 8.07 2.62 -16.10
CA ASN A 126 8.22 1.20 -15.81
C ASN A 126 7.06 0.36 -16.37
N ALA A 127 5.82 0.85 -16.28
CA ALA A 127 4.67 0.16 -16.84
C ALA A 127 4.73 0.06 -18.39
N ARG A 128 5.19 1.10 -19.08
CA ARG A 128 5.42 1.06 -20.53
C ARG A 128 6.49 0.04 -20.89
N ASP A 129 7.61 0.05 -20.17
CA ASP A 129 8.76 -0.84 -20.40
C ASP A 129 8.38 -2.31 -20.13
N ALA A 130 7.51 -2.53 -19.13
CA ALA A 130 6.94 -3.84 -18.82
C ALA A 130 5.83 -4.30 -19.79
N GLY A 131 5.38 -3.43 -20.71
CA GLY A 131 4.35 -3.72 -21.68
C GLY A 131 2.94 -3.94 -21.09
N VAL A 132 2.67 -3.45 -19.87
CA VAL A 132 1.34 -3.54 -19.25
C VAL A 132 0.47 -2.34 -19.61
N THR A 133 -0.80 -2.59 -19.95
CA THR A 133 -1.73 -1.54 -20.43
C THR A 133 -2.95 -1.34 -19.54
N ASN A 134 -3.21 -2.27 -18.62
CA ASN A 134 -4.34 -2.24 -17.69
C ASN A 134 -3.98 -1.62 -16.33
N VAL A 135 -3.16 -0.56 -16.37
CA VAL A 135 -2.69 0.18 -15.18
C VAL A 135 -3.10 1.65 -15.23
N HIS A 136 -3.40 2.23 -14.07
CA HIS A 136 -3.71 3.64 -13.92
C HIS A 136 -2.98 4.20 -12.69
N PHE A 137 -2.21 5.28 -12.87
CA PHE A 137 -1.50 5.94 -11.79
C PHE A 137 -2.18 7.25 -11.39
N LEU A 138 -2.57 7.33 -10.12
CA LEU A 138 -3.32 8.42 -9.50
C LEU A 138 -2.40 9.21 -8.57
N LYS A 139 -2.48 10.54 -8.64
CA LYS A 139 -1.85 11.42 -7.65
C LYS A 139 -2.82 11.69 -6.52
N GLY A 140 -2.41 11.44 -5.28
CA GLY A 140 -3.24 11.70 -4.11
C GLY A 140 -2.59 11.24 -2.81
N LEU A 141 -3.31 11.45 -1.72
CA LEU A 141 -2.93 10.99 -0.39
C LEU A 141 -3.71 9.73 -0.04
N ILE A 142 -3.09 8.84 0.72
CA ILE A 142 -3.74 7.60 1.17
C ILE A 142 -4.85 7.86 2.21
N GLU A 143 -4.83 9.03 2.86
CA GLU A 143 -5.88 9.53 3.74
C GLU A 143 -7.10 10.08 3.00
N GLN A 144 -7.01 10.27 1.66
CA GLN A 144 -8.09 10.76 0.80
C GLN A 144 -7.93 10.16 -0.59
N ILE A 145 -8.36 8.93 -0.76
CA ILE A 145 -8.19 8.16 -1.99
C ILE A 145 -9.11 8.71 -3.10
N PRO A 146 -8.57 9.13 -4.28
CA PRO A 146 -9.36 9.73 -5.36
C PRO A 146 -10.10 8.68 -6.21
N LEU A 147 -10.75 7.74 -5.55
CA LEU A 147 -11.62 6.73 -6.17
C LEU A 147 -13.00 6.74 -5.50
N PRO A 148 -14.07 6.35 -6.21
CA PRO A 148 -15.40 6.20 -5.63
C PRO A 148 -15.43 5.14 -4.53
N ALA A 149 -16.46 5.20 -3.67
CA ALA A 149 -16.76 4.09 -2.76
C ALA A 149 -17.10 2.82 -3.55
N ASP A 150 -16.79 1.67 -2.95
CA ASP A 150 -17.11 0.33 -3.49
C ASP A 150 -16.61 0.11 -4.94
N SER A 151 -15.43 0.64 -5.28
CA SER A 151 -14.89 0.64 -6.65
C SER A 151 -13.78 -0.39 -6.88
N VAL A 152 -13.14 -0.92 -5.84
CA VAL A 152 -12.05 -1.88 -5.96
C VAL A 152 -12.34 -3.19 -5.22
N ASP A 153 -11.80 -4.29 -5.74
CA ASP A 153 -11.96 -5.62 -5.16
C ASP A 153 -10.87 -5.92 -4.12
N VAL A 154 -9.67 -5.38 -4.35
CA VAL A 154 -8.51 -5.61 -3.50
C VAL A 154 -7.74 -4.31 -3.28
N VAL A 155 -7.34 -4.05 -2.04
CA VAL A 155 -6.35 -3.03 -1.70
C VAL A 155 -5.08 -3.73 -1.22
N ILE A 156 -3.95 -3.30 -1.74
CA ILE A 156 -2.62 -3.70 -1.29
C ILE A 156 -1.82 -2.48 -0.82
N SER A 157 -0.82 -2.71 0.03
CA SER A 157 0.13 -1.69 0.44
C SER A 157 1.44 -2.32 0.93
N ASN A 158 2.56 -1.65 0.69
CA ASN A 158 3.87 -2.12 1.08
C ASN A 158 4.64 -1.02 1.83
N CYS A 159 4.69 -1.10 3.16
CA CYS A 159 5.41 -0.18 4.06
C CYS A 159 4.98 1.31 3.94
N VAL A 160 3.73 1.60 3.66
CA VAL A 160 3.26 2.98 3.44
C VAL A 160 2.31 3.47 4.53
N ILE A 161 1.47 2.60 5.09
CA ILE A 161 0.48 3.00 6.10
C ILE A 161 1.16 3.62 7.32
N ASN A 162 2.33 3.12 7.71
CA ASN A 162 3.13 3.67 8.81
C ASN A 162 3.61 5.11 8.57
N LEU A 163 3.71 5.55 7.32
CA LEU A 163 4.12 6.92 6.95
C LEU A 163 2.99 7.94 7.08
N SER A 164 1.75 7.50 7.19
CA SER A 164 0.63 8.39 7.44
C SER A 164 0.65 8.96 8.86
N THR A 165 0.26 10.22 9.00
CA THR A 165 0.05 10.88 10.29
C THR A 165 -1.37 10.67 10.83
N ASP A 166 -2.30 10.17 9.99
CA ASP A 166 -3.68 9.83 10.34
C ASP A 166 -4.06 8.45 9.81
N LYS A 167 -3.63 7.43 10.54
CA LYS A 167 -3.88 6.04 10.16
C LYS A 167 -5.35 5.66 10.22
N ALA A 168 -6.12 6.29 11.09
CA ALA A 168 -7.56 6.06 11.17
C ALA A 168 -8.27 6.51 9.88
N ALA A 169 -7.89 7.67 9.33
CA ALA A 169 -8.38 8.13 8.03
C ALA A 169 -7.97 7.17 6.90
N VAL A 170 -6.73 6.66 6.92
CA VAL A 170 -6.28 5.68 5.92
C VAL A 170 -7.13 4.41 5.95
N LEU A 171 -7.32 3.81 7.13
CA LEU A 171 -8.10 2.57 7.26
C LEU A 171 -9.57 2.79 6.88
N ALA A 172 -10.15 3.96 7.22
CA ALA A 172 -11.50 4.33 6.81
C ALA A 172 -11.62 4.49 5.28
N GLU A 173 -10.64 5.12 4.61
CA GLU A 173 -10.60 5.29 3.16
C GLU A 173 -10.43 3.94 2.43
N ILE A 174 -9.58 3.05 2.96
CA ILE A 174 -9.48 1.67 2.46
C ILE A 174 -10.85 0.98 2.53
N GLY A 175 -11.51 1.06 3.69
CA GLY A 175 -12.88 0.53 3.86
C GLY A 175 -13.88 1.16 2.90
N ARG A 176 -13.78 2.46 2.63
CA ARG A 176 -14.69 3.17 1.71
C ARG A 176 -14.54 2.69 0.26
N VAL A 177 -13.31 2.57 -0.24
CA VAL A 177 -13.09 2.23 -1.66
C VAL A 177 -13.25 0.76 -1.97
N LEU A 178 -13.03 -0.14 -1.01
CA LEU A 178 -13.26 -1.57 -1.18
C LEU A 178 -14.74 -1.87 -1.35
N ARG A 179 -15.08 -2.76 -2.25
CA ARG A 179 -16.41 -3.37 -2.35
C ARG A 179 -16.72 -4.21 -1.11
N PRO A 180 -17.99 -4.37 -0.73
CA PRO A 180 -18.38 -5.34 0.29
C PRO A 180 -17.83 -6.74 -0.05
N GLY A 181 -17.14 -7.38 0.91
CA GLY A 181 -16.42 -8.62 0.68
C GLY A 181 -15.05 -8.48 0.00
N GLY A 182 -14.65 -7.25 -0.34
CA GLY A 182 -13.31 -6.96 -0.87
C GLY A 182 -12.22 -7.19 0.17
N ARG A 183 -10.98 -7.39 -0.29
CA ARG A 183 -9.85 -7.85 0.54
C ARG A 183 -8.77 -6.79 0.70
N LEU A 184 -8.16 -6.78 1.88
CA LEU A 184 -6.95 -6.03 2.18
C LEU A 184 -5.76 -6.99 2.32
N GLY A 185 -4.62 -6.65 1.68
CA GLY A 185 -3.35 -7.35 1.87
C GLY A 185 -2.22 -6.34 2.03
N VAL A 186 -1.64 -6.25 3.22
CA VAL A 186 -0.58 -5.30 3.54
C VAL A 186 0.66 -6.04 4.00
N SER A 187 1.82 -5.57 3.55
CA SER A 187 3.10 -5.87 4.17
C SER A 187 3.62 -4.60 4.83
N ASP A 188 3.82 -4.60 6.15
CA ASP A 188 4.25 -3.43 6.90
C ASP A 188 5.11 -3.81 8.11
N ILE A 189 5.76 -2.83 8.73
CA ILE A 189 6.41 -3.01 10.04
C ILE A 189 5.34 -2.85 11.12
N VAL A 190 5.26 -3.84 12.02
CA VAL A 190 4.31 -3.85 13.13
C VAL A 190 5.05 -4.11 14.43
N ALA A 191 4.66 -3.39 15.47
CA ALA A 191 5.23 -3.51 16.80
C ALA A 191 4.51 -4.57 17.66
N GLU A 192 5.25 -5.17 18.58
CA GLU A 192 4.65 -5.93 19.67
C GLU A 192 3.87 -5.00 20.60
N ASP A 193 2.76 -5.48 21.17
CA ASP A 193 1.85 -4.70 22.00
C ASP A 193 2.48 -4.16 23.30
N ARG A 194 3.63 -4.72 23.70
CA ARG A 194 4.40 -4.24 24.86
C ARG A 194 5.08 -2.89 24.64
N LEU A 195 5.22 -2.44 23.38
CA LEU A 195 5.93 -1.21 23.04
C LEU A 195 4.98 -0.01 23.01
N THR A 196 5.28 0.99 23.81
CA THR A 196 4.63 2.31 23.73
C THR A 196 5.03 3.05 22.43
N ALA A 197 4.23 4.04 22.03
CA ALA A 197 4.56 4.89 20.88
C ALA A 197 5.93 5.58 21.00
N GLY A 198 6.31 6.01 22.23
CA GLY A 198 7.62 6.61 22.51
C GLY A 198 8.76 5.62 22.27
N GLU A 199 8.64 4.40 22.79
CA GLU A 199 9.65 3.35 22.61
C GLU A 199 9.79 2.94 21.12
N ARG A 200 8.69 2.93 20.35
CA ARG A 200 8.74 2.70 18.90
C ARG A 200 9.53 3.80 18.19
N ALA A 201 9.31 5.06 18.56
CA ALA A 201 9.98 6.22 17.97
C ALA A 201 11.50 6.22 18.23
N GLU A 202 11.97 5.62 19.33
CA GLU A 202 13.39 5.50 19.66
C GLU A 202 14.12 4.40 18.86
N ARG A 203 13.39 3.47 18.20
CA ARG A 203 13.97 2.31 17.51
C ARG A 203 14.30 2.56 16.04
N GLY A 204 13.85 3.68 15.47
CA GLY A 204 14.15 4.03 14.10
C GLY A 204 13.47 5.29 13.63
N SER A 205 13.75 5.68 12.39
CA SER A 205 13.19 6.89 11.81
C SER A 205 11.72 6.71 11.37
N TYR A 206 11.01 7.83 11.29
CA TYR A 206 9.65 7.84 10.76
C TYR A 206 9.64 7.50 9.25
N VAL A 207 10.58 8.07 8.50
CA VAL A 207 10.73 7.81 7.06
C VAL A 207 11.12 6.35 6.76
N GLY A 208 11.75 5.67 7.74
CA GLY A 208 12.03 4.24 7.70
C GLY A 208 10.88 3.35 8.16
N CYS A 209 9.65 3.86 8.26
CA CYS A 209 8.44 3.14 8.67
C CYS A 209 8.44 2.58 10.10
N ILE A 210 9.47 2.85 10.92
CA ILE A 210 9.60 2.27 12.26
C ILE A 210 8.90 3.15 13.31
N ALA A 211 9.23 4.44 13.37
CA ALA A 211 8.67 5.35 14.39
C ALA A 211 7.14 5.49 14.30
N GLY A 212 6.58 5.36 13.10
CA GLY A 212 5.14 5.43 12.85
C GLY A 212 4.42 4.09 12.92
N ALA A 213 5.11 2.98 13.19
CA ALA A 213 4.50 1.65 13.18
C ALA A 213 3.39 1.51 14.24
N LEU A 214 2.29 0.87 13.86
CA LEU A 214 1.24 0.46 14.79
C LEU A 214 1.68 -0.78 15.56
N ALA A 215 1.21 -0.93 16.80
CA ALA A 215 1.24 -2.19 17.50
C ALA A 215 0.19 -3.16 16.88
N LYS A 216 0.38 -4.46 17.10
CA LYS A 216 -0.52 -5.49 16.55
C LYS A 216 -1.98 -5.22 16.93
N ALA A 217 -2.26 -5.00 18.22
CA ALA A 217 -3.61 -4.72 18.70
C ALA A 217 -4.17 -3.40 18.17
N GLU A 218 -3.33 -2.36 17.97
CA GLU A 218 -3.75 -1.09 17.36
C GLU A 218 -4.17 -1.29 15.90
N TYR A 219 -3.45 -2.15 15.16
CA TYR A 219 -3.77 -2.46 13.77
C TYR A 219 -5.08 -3.23 13.66
N GLU A 220 -5.24 -4.29 14.47
CA GLU A 220 -6.46 -5.11 14.54
C GLU A 220 -7.68 -4.25 14.90
N ALA A 221 -7.62 -3.49 15.99
CA ALA A 221 -8.71 -2.61 16.44
C ALA A 221 -9.05 -1.52 15.40
N GLY A 222 -8.05 -0.94 14.74
CA GLY A 222 -8.25 0.07 13.70
C GLY A 222 -8.99 -0.48 12.48
N LEU A 223 -8.66 -1.68 12.03
CA LEU A 223 -9.35 -2.36 10.93
C LEU A 223 -10.78 -2.75 11.31
N GLU A 224 -11.00 -3.32 12.51
CA GLU A 224 -12.34 -3.65 13.00
C GLU A 224 -13.24 -2.40 13.06
N ALA A 225 -12.70 -1.28 13.58
CA ALA A 225 -13.40 0.00 13.63
C ALA A 225 -13.73 0.57 12.23
N ALA A 226 -12.91 0.26 11.22
CA ALA A 226 -13.15 0.64 9.83
C ALA A 226 -14.10 -0.32 9.08
N GLY A 227 -14.69 -1.32 9.75
CA GLY A 227 -15.68 -2.23 9.19
C GLY A 227 -15.08 -3.45 8.50
N PHE A 228 -13.91 -3.89 8.94
CA PHE A 228 -13.31 -5.13 8.47
C PHE A 228 -13.58 -6.29 9.42
N GLU A 229 -13.62 -7.48 8.88
CA GLU A 229 -13.69 -8.77 9.57
C GLU A 229 -12.54 -9.68 9.13
N GLN A 230 -12.36 -10.82 9.80
CA GLN A 230 -11.29 -11.78 9.51
C GLN A 230 -9.89 -11.13 9.53
N VAL A 231 -9.71 -10.17 10.44
CA VAL A 231 -8.44 -9.45 10.57
C VAL A 231 -7.37 -10.39 11.11
N THR A 232 -6.24 -10.45 10.42
CA THR A 232 -5.05 -11.19 10.86
C THR A 232 -3.81 -10.32 10.73
N VAL A 233 -2.94 -10.36 11.75
CA VAL A 233 -1.62 -9.72 11.75
C VAL A 233 -0.59 -10.79 12.13
N GLU A 234 0.21 -11.20 11.15
CA GLU A 234 1.20 -12.26 11.29
C GLU A 234 2.62 -11.69 11.17
N PHE A 235 3.43 -11.82 12.20
CA PHE A 235 4.83 -11.44 12.16
C PHE A 235 5.63 -12.39 11.26
N THR A 236 6.52 -11.84 10.43
CA THR A 236 7.34 -12.59 9.47
C THR A 236 8.81 -12.64 9.90
N HIS A 237 9.48 -11.52 10.02
CA HIS A 237 10.88 -11.42 10.40
C HIS A 237 11.10 -10.28 11.38
N ARG A 238 12.16 -10.37 12.17
CA ARG A 238 12.52 -9.33 13.13
C ARG A 238 13.28 -8.20 12.44
N VAL A 239 12.83 -6.96 12.65
CA VAL A 239 13.49 -5.74 12.16
C VAL A 239 14.30 -5.08 13.25
N ALA A 240 13.73 -4.94 14.45
CA ALA A 240 14.38 -4.42 15.66
C ALA A 240 13.80 -5.12 16.89
N ASP A 241 14.22 -4.73 18.11
CA ASP A 241 13.64 -5.28 19.32
C ASP A 241 12.17 -4.91 19.46
N GLY A 242 11.30 -5.93 19.41
CA GLY A 242 9.84 -5.79 19.43
C GLY A 242 9.23 -5.17 18.16
N MET A 243 9.99 -5.07 17.07
CA MET A 243 9.54 -4.58 15.77
C MET A 243 9.74 -5.65 14.72
N HIS A 244 8.70 -5.95 13.96
CA HIS A 244 8.71 -7.05 12.99
C HIS A 244 8.13 -6.60 11.66
N GLY A 245 8.66 -7.14 10.54
CA GLY A 245 7.89 -7.21 9.32
C GLY A 245 6.64 -8.05 9.57
N ALA A 246 5.51 -7.67 9.05
CA ALA A 246 4.25 -8.37 9.25
C ALA A 246 3.40 -8.39 7.99
N ILE A 247 2.57 -9.42 7.89
CA ILE A 247 1.51 -9.54 6.90
C ILE A 247 0.19 -9.25 7.60
N VAL A 248 -0.55 -8.28 7.08
CA VAL A 248 -1.89 -7.91 7.55
C VAL A 248 -2.90 -8.26 6.48
N LYS A 249 -3.94 -9.00 6.85
CA LYS A 249 -5.07 -9.34 5.98
C LYS A 249 -6.37 -9.01 6.67
N ALA A 250 -7.35 -8.57 5.88
CA ALA A 250 -8.71 -8.34 6.36
C ALA A 250 -9.69 -8.39 5.18
N VAL A 251 -10.96 -8.58 5.48
CA VAL A 251 -12.05 -8.58 4.51
C VAL A 251 -13.04 -7.49 4.91
N LYS A 252 -13.45 -6.63 3.97
CA LYS A 252 -14.51 -5.66 4.24
C LYS A 252 -15.82 -6.40 4.49
N THR A 253 -16.48 -6.10 5.61
CA THR A 253 -17.75 -6.72 5.97
C THR A 253 -18.76 -6.62 4.82
N PRO A 254 -19.38 -7.73 4.40
CA PRO A 254 -20.42 -7.71 3.39
C PRO A 254 -21.59 -6.82 3.83
N THR A 255 -22.09 -5.98 2.93
CA THR A 255 -23.32 -5.24 3.23
C THR A 255 -24.46 -6.24 3.44
N PRO A 256 -25.17 -6.21 4.59
CA PRO A 256 -26.31 -7.09 4.78
C PRO A 256 -27.28 -6.96 3.60
N ALA A 257 -27.64 -8.07 2.98
CA ALA A 257 -28.66 -8.06 1.92
C ALA A 257 -29.88 -7.30 2.43
N ALA A 258 -30.26 -6.22 1.75
CA ALA A 258 -31.47 -5.47 2.09
C ALA A 258 -32.61 -6.48 2.19
N LYS A 259 -33.16 -6.66 3.40
CA LYS A 259 -34.36 -7.49 3.59
C LYS A 259 -35.40 -6.92 2.65
N GLY A 260 -35.73 -7.68 1.59
CA GLY A 260 -36.72 -7.24 0.60
C GLY A 260 -37.93 -6.68 1.31
N LEU A 261 -38.33 -5.46 0.94
CA LEU A 261 -39.55 -4.90 1.42
C LEU A 261 -40.68 -5.92 1.14
N PRO A 262 -41.57 -6.19 2.09
CA PRO A 262 -42.67 -7.10 1.87
C PRO A 262 -43.47 -6.61 0.64
N VAL A 263 -43.55 -7.47 -0.38
CA VAL A 263 -44.34 -7.19 -1.58
C VAL A 263 -45.80 -7.07 -1.08
N VAL A 264 -46.33 -5.86 -1.04
CA VAL A 264 -47.75 -5.63 -0.77
C VAL A 264 -48.51 -6.19 -1.97
N GLN A 265 -49.12 -7.35 -1.80
CA GLN A 265 -50.02 -7.89 -2.80
C GLN A 265 -51.22 -6.92 -2.97
N PRO A 266 -51.51 -6.50 -4.19
CA PRO A 266 -52.71 -5.67 -4.39
C PRO A 266 -53.95 -6.46 -3.95
N ALA A 267 -54.76 -5.83 -3.09
CA ALA A 267 -56.03 -6.42 -2.64
C ALA A 267 -56.87 -6.83 -3.85
N ALA A 268 -57.35 -8.07 -3.88
CA ALA A 268 -58.28 -8.56 -4.88
C ALA A 268 -59.51 -7.64 -4.90
N ARG A 269 -59.79 -7.02 -6.04
CA ARG A 269 -61.05 -6.28 -6.23
C ARG A 269 -62.20 -7.26 -6.07
N ALA A 270 -62.97 -7.11 -5.03
CA ALA A 270 -64.27 -7.79 -4.90
C ALA A 270 -65.16 -7.30 -6.07
N GLY A 271 -65.51 -8.24 -6.94
CA GLY A 271 -66.47 -7.96 -8.00
C GLY A 271 -67.84 -7.67 -7.38
N CYS A 272 -68.42 -6.53 -7.70
CA CYS A 272 -69.87 -6.30 -7.50
C CYS A 272 -70.63 -7.02 -8.62
N CYS A 273 -71.59 -7.89 -8.18
CA CYS A 273 -72.64 -8.34 -9.04
C CYS A 273 -73.63 -7.22 -9.26
#